data_39bc79d17b8d2b89e1d1e767d85c1cd7
#
_entry.id   39bc79d17b8d2b89e1d1e767d85c1cd7
#
_cell.length_a   1.000
_cell.length_b   1.000
_cell.length_c   1.000
_cell.angle_alpha   90.00
_cell.angle_beta   90.00
_cell.angle_gamma   90.00
#
_symmetry.space_group_name_H-M   'P 1'
#
loop_
_entity.id
_entity.type
_entity.pdbx_description
1 polymer ?
#
loop_
_entity_poly.entity_id
_entity_poly.type
_entity_poly.pdbx_seq_one_letter_code
_entity_poly.pdbx_strand_id
1 'polypeptide(L)'
;MTTESKITESNPSSSAATEATASRREFVTAAVTMAAATGAVTGGVTGVVSDAQAQTTPSNLRFMNPPGMSNPPGYSHVVEVTGPHRVVYFAGQTGADANGKVAADFRAQAVQVFENIKIALASVGAGFEHIVKMTAYHTNLDANAATYRDVRTSYFPNKAALPGHTLLQISRLANPAYRLEVEIIAIRPPRA
;
A
#
# COMPACT_ATOMS: atom_id res chain seq x y z
N MET A 1 12.28 35.95 57.91
CA MET A 1 13.59 36.30 57.40
C MET A 1 13.74 35.43 56.17
N THR A 2 13.18 35.81 55.04
CA THR A 2 13.67 36.67 53.94
C THR A 2 15.05 36.26 53.45
N THR A 3 15.08 35.66 52.26
CA THR A 3 15.84 36.23 51.14
C THR A 3 15.42 35.55 49.83
N GLU A 4 14.75 36.33 48.98
CA GLU A 4 14.63 36.13 47.54
C GLU A 4 16.01 36.20 46.88
N SER A 5 16.24 35.31 45.88
CA SER A 5 17.30 35.52 44.92
C SER A 5 16.73 35.48 43.51
N LYS A 6 16.68 36.67 42.96
CA LYS A 6 16.31 37.02 41.60
C LYS A 6 17.49 36.70 40.71
N ILE A 7 17.31 35.81 39.71
CA ILE A 7 18.29 35.65 38.65
C ILE A 7 17.68 36.18 37.34
N THR A 8 18.32 37.20 36.86
CA THR A 8 18.08 37.96 35.63
C THR A 8 18.37 37.14 34.39
N GLU A 9 17.41 37.18 33.46
CA GLU A 9 17.59 36.76 32.07
C GLU A 9 18.62 37.62 31.37
N SER A 10 19.53 37.01 30.65
CA SER A 10 20.28 37.63 29.56
C SER A 10 20.13 36.78 28.30
N ASN A 11 19.41 37.33 27.35
CA ASN A 11 19.25 36.88 25.98
C ASN A 11 20.46 37.36 25.16
N PRO A 12 21.11 36.53 24.37
CA PRO A 12 21.89 37.01 23.24
C PRO A 12 21.19 36.68 21.94
N SER A 13 20.97 37.74 21.21
CA SER A 13 20.46 37.89 19.87
C SER A 13 21.20 37.11 18.80
N SER A 14 20.37 36.61 17.83
CA SER A 14 20.54 36.76 16.38
C SER A 14 21.94 36.68 15.77
N SER A 15 22.18 35.59 15.03
CA SER A 15 22.54 35.64 13.59
C SER A 15 23.01 34.24 13.14
N ALA A 16 22.36 33.66 12.21
CA ALA A 16 22.83 32.74 11.17
C ALA A 16 21.64 31.86 10.65
N ALA A 17 20.76 32.50 9.96
CA ALA A 17 19.80 31.77 9.10
C ALA A 17 19.87 32.37 7.71
N THR A 18 20.82 31.91 6.94
CA THR A 18 20.80 32.06 5.47
C THR A 18 21.59 30.91 4.88
N GLU A 19 21.02 30.30 3.83
CA GLU A 19 21.57 29.25 3.01
C GLU A 19 21.19 27.80 3.38
N ALA A 20 20.00 27.39 2.94
CA ALA A 20 19.73 26.08 2.34
C ALA A 20 18.30 26.04 1.77
N THR A 21 18.01 26.93 0.82
CA THR A 21 16.77 26.86 0.02
C THR A 21 17.15 26.79 -1.45
N ALA A 22 17.62 25.64 -1.89
CA ALA A 22 17.67 25.31 -3.30
C ALA A 22 17.61 23.79 -3.45
N SER A 23 16.80 23.36 -4.39
CA SER A 23 16.70 22.00 -4.95
C SER A 23 15.60 21.09 -4.42
N ARG A 24 14.35 21.47 -4.64
CA ARG A 24 13.22 20.53 -4.75
C ARG A 24 12.16 20.96 -5.77
N ARG A 25 12.59 21.58 -6.86
CA ARG A 25 11.67 21.92 -7.97
C ARG A 25 12.38 21.80 -9.31
N GLU A 26 12.65 20.59 -9.74
CA GLU A 26 12.95 20.29 -11.15
C GLU A 26 12.79 18.78 -11.40
N PHE A 27 11.58 18.29 -11.37
CA PHE A 27 11.20 17.06 -12.08
C PHE A 27 9.69 17.11 -12.26
N VAL A 28 9.23 17.56 -13.37
CA VAL A 28 8.08 17.15 -14.17
C VAL A 28 7.79 18.26 -15.19
N THR A 29 8.33 18.18 -16.35
CA THR A 29 7.69 18.69 -17.59
C THR A 29 8.21 17.86 -18.76
N ALA A 30 7.63 16.69 -18.96
CA ALA A 30 7.68 16.03 -20.25
C ALA A 30 6.39 16.41 -21.00
N ALA A 31 6.49 17.39 -21.87
CA ALA A 31 5.42 17.78 -22.77
C ALA A 31 5.17 16.67 -23.79
N VAL A 32 3.96 16.13 -23.78
CA VAL A 32 3.46 15.29 -24.87
C VAL A 32 3.04 16.21 -26.01
N THR A 33 3.82 16.27 -27.07
CA THR A 33 3.49 16.92 -28.32
C THR A 33 2.56 15.99 -29.10
N MET A 34 1.28 16.30 -29.17
CA MET A 34 0.34 15.66 -30.09
C MET A 34 0.53 16.25 -31.50
N ALA A 35 1.04 15.47 -32.41
CA ALA A 35 0.96 15.75 -33.84
C ALA A 35 -0.41 15.26 -34.35
N ALA A 36 -1.25 16.18 -34.79
CA ALA A 36 -2.47 15.86 -35.51
C ALA A 36 -2.12 15.46 -36.94
N ALA A 37 -2.33 14.19 -37.28
CA ALA A 37 -2.35 13.73 -38.68
C ALA A 37 -3.79 13.29 -38.98
N THR A 38 -4.47 14.09 -39.81
CA THR A 38 -5.73 13.74 -40.44
C THR A 38 -5.47 12.71 -41.54
N GLY A 39 -5.93 11.49 -41.33
CA GLY A 39 -5.99 10.44 -42.33
C GLY A 39 -7.19 9.56 -42.10
N ALA A 40 -8.20 9.68 -42.96
CA ALA A 40 -9.38 8.81 -42.95
C ALA A 40 -8.97 7.40 -43.39
N VAL A 41 -9.17 6.39 -42.54
CA VAL A 41 -9.19 4.99 -42.92
C VAL A 41 -10.37 4.31 -42.27
N THR A 42 -11.32 3.91 -43.11
CA THR A 42 -12.39 2.97 -42.83
C THR A 42 -11.78 1.59 -42.56
N GLY A 43 -12.01 1.01 -41.41
CA GLY A 43 -11.60 -0.40 -41.17
C GLY A 43 -11.69 -0.79 -39.71
N GLY A 44 -12.67 -1.63 -39.41
CA GLY A 44 -12.69 -2.65 -38.32
C GLY A 44 -12.28 -2.20 -36.94
N VAL A 45 -13.24 -1.94 -36.06
CA VAL A 45 -13.02 -1.94 -34.61
C VAL A 45 -12.71 -3.38 -34.17
N THR A 46 -11.43 -3.76 -34.25
CA THR A 46 -10.94 -4.90 -33.47
C THR A 46 -10.77 -4.39 -32.04
N GLY A 47 -11.71 -4.76 -31.19
CA GLY A 47 -11.61 -4.50 -29.75
C GLY A 47 -10.29 -5.06 -29.26
N VAL A 48 -9.41 -4.17 -28.77
CA VAL A 48 -8.26 -4.56 -27.94
C VAL A 48 -8.88 -5.04 -26.62
N VAL A 49 -9.19 -6.34 -26.56
CA VAL A 49 -9.38 -7.00 -25.29
C VAL A 49 -8.04 -6.87 -24.58
N SER A 50 -7.97 -6.00 -23.59
CA SER A 50 -6.88 -6.03 -22.60
C SER A 50 -6.85 -7.44 -22.07
N ASP A 51 -5.85 -8.22 -22.48
CA ASP A 51 -5.50 -9.46 -21.83
C ASP A 51 -5.31 -9.13 -20.35
N ALA A 52 -6.28 -9.50 -19.53
CA ALA A 52 -6.09 -9.62 -18.10
C ALA A 52 -5.02 -10.70 -17.93
N GLN A 53 -3.76 -10.27 -17.88
CA GLN A 53 -2.66 -11.19 -17.63
C GLN A 53 -2.98 -11.93 -16.35
N ALA A 54 -3.21 -13.23 -16.47
CA ALA A 54 -3.38 -14.10 -15.33
C ALA A 54 -2.16 -13.92 -14.42
N GLN A 55 -2.37 -13.38 -13.22
CA GLN A 55 -1.32 -13.19 -12.24
C GLN A 55 -0.77 -14.56 -11.85
N THR A 56 0.36 -14.94 -12.42
CA THR A 56 1.02 -16.21 -12.11
C THR A 56 1.79 -16.04 -10.80
N THR A 57 1.49 -16.91 -9.83
CA THR A 57 2.24 -16.97 -8.57
C THR A 57 3.72 -17.21 -8.88
N PRO A 58 4.65 -16.41 -8.32
CA PRO A 58 6.08 -16.64 -8.49
C PRO A 58 6.48 -18.06 -8.06
N SER A 59 7.28 -18.74 -8.87
CA SER A 59 7.64 -20.15 -8.66
C SER A 59 8.46 -20.42 -7.39
N ASN A 60 9.02 -19.38 -6.78
CA ASN A 60 9.77 -19.47 -5.52
C ASN A 60 8.92 -19.27 -4.26
N LEU A 61 7.60 -19.17 -4.40
CA LEU A 61 6.67 -19.04 -3.28
C LEU A 61 5.85 -20.33 -3.10
N ARG A 62 5.80 -20.81 -1.87
CA ARG A 62 4.92 -21.91 -1.46
C ARG A 62 3.95 -21.42 -0.39
N PHE A 63 2.66 -21.56 -0.66
CA PHE A 63 1.57 -21.22 0.25
C PHE A 63 1.04 -22.51 0.86
N MET A 64 1.01 -22.60 2.18
CA MET A 64 0.77 -23.87 2.86
C MET A 64 -0.18 -23.71 4.05
N ASN A 65 -1.01 -24.75 4.21
CA ASN A 65 -1.78 -25.00 5.42
C ASN A 65 -1.35 -26.37 5.96
N PRO A 66 -0.46 -26.44 6.96
CA PRO A 66 0.09 -27.69 7.46
C PRO A 66 -1.00 -28.65 7.98
N PRO A 67 -0.81 -29.99 7.84
CA PRO A 67 -1.72 -30.96 8.45
C PRO A 67 -1.85 -30.73 9.95
N GLY A 68 -3.05 -30.89 10.48
CA GLY A 68 -3.36 -30.65 11.89
C GLY A 68 -3.78 -29.20 12.21
N MET A 69 -3.66 -28.29 11.25
CA MET A 69 -4.21 -26.93 11.35
C MET A 69 -5.51 -26.80 10.52
N SER A 70 -6.32 -25.76 10.84
CA SER A 70 -7.49 -25.42 10.04
C SER A 70 -7.10 -25.06 8.59
N ASN A 71 -8.01 -25.22 7.65
CA ASN A 71 -7.83 -24.74 6.28
C ASN A 71 -8.65 -23.46 6.05
N PRO A 72 -8.09 -22.27 6.32
CA PRO A 72 -8.82 -21.02 6.26
C PRO A 72 -9.05 -20.59 4.80
N PRO A 73 -10.25 -20.08 4.46
CA PRO A 73 -10.54 -19.66 3.09
C PRO A 73 -9.90 -18.31 2.72
N GLY A 74 -9.24 -17.65 3.66
CA GLY A 74 -8.84 -16.26 3.50
C GLY A 74 -7.35 -15.96 3.65
N TYR A 75 -6.51 -16.93 4.01
CA TYR A 75 -5.07 -16.75 4.16
C TYR A 75 -4.36 -18.11 4.14
N SER A 76 -3.03 -18.10 4.04
CA SER A 76 -2.20 -19.28 4.30
C SER A 76 -1.57 -19.18 5.69
N HIS A 77 -1.49 -20.31 6.40
CA HIS A 77 -0.79 -20.34 7.69
C HIS A 77 0.71 -20.08 7.53
N VAL A 78 1.29 -20.57 6.43
CA VAL A 78 2.71 -20.45 6.13
C VAL A 78 2.90 -20.02 4.68
N VAL A 79 3.79 -19.07 4.48
CA VAL A 79 4.32 -18.73 3.15
C VAL A 79 5.83 -18.91 3.21
N GLU A 80 6.34 -19.85 2.44
CA GLU A 80 7.77 -20.12 2.34
C GLU A 80 8.31 -19.46 1.08
N VAL A 81 9.46 -18.80 1.22
CA VAL A 81 10.18 -18.17 0.11
C VAL A 81 11.51 -18.90 -0.07
N THR A 82 11.77 -19.41 -1.27
CA THR A 82 13.00 -20.15 -1.58
C THR A 82 13.84 -19.42 -2.62
N GLY A 83 15.15 -19.79 -2.68
CA GLY A 83 16.06 -19.22 -3.65
C GLY A 83 16.38 -17.73 -3.45
N PRO A 84 17.20 -17.15 -4.32
CA PRO A 84 17.55 -15.73 -4.26
C PRO A 84 16.35 -14.84 -4.51
N HIS A 85 16.15 -13.83 -3.64
CA HIS A 85 15.03 -12.90 -3.73
C HIS A 85 15.36 -11.56 -3.06
N ARG A 86 14.54 -10.55 -3.34
CA ARG A 86 14.52 -9.26 -2.63
C ARG A 86 13.25 -9.18 -1.80
N VAL A 87 13.38 -8.80 -0.55
CA VAL A 87 12.24 -8.48 0.31
C VAL A 87 11.93 -7.00 0.17
N VAL A 88 10.66 -6.66 0.02
CA VAL A 88 10.17 -5.28 -0.03
C VAL A 88 9.17 -5.10 1.10
N TYR A 89 9.49 -4.19 2.00
CA TYR A 89 8.62 -3.78 3.10
C TYR A 89 7.86 -2.53 2.69
N PHE A 90 6.57 -2.51 2.93
CA PHE A 90 5.70 -1.37 2.64
C PHE A 90 5.17 -0.79 3.94
N ALA A 91 5.15 0.53 4.04
CA ALA A 91 4.44 1.19 5.12
C ALA A 91 2.94 0.86 5.09
N GLY A 92 2.27 1.01 6.22
CA GLY A 92 0.82 0.88 6.30
C GLY A 92 0.11 1.83 5.34
N GLN A 93 -0.85 1.32 4.59
CA GLN A 93 -1.69 2.09 3.67
C GLN A 93 -3.05 2.29 4.29
N THR A 94 -3.52 3.53 4.28
CA THR A 94 -4.82 3.95 4.80
C THR A 94 -5.79 4.29 3.67
N GLY A 95 -7.05 4.59 4.01
CA GLY A 95 -8.08 4.96 3.05
C GLY A 95 -8.05 6.43 2.59
N ALA A 96 -6.89 7.10 2.66
CA ALA A 96 -6.70 8.43 2.11
C ALA A 96 -6.34 8.37 0.62
N ASP A 97 -6.95 9.22 -0.21
CA ASP A 97 -6.58 9.37 -1.61
C ASP A 97 -5.32 10.25 -1.77
N ALA A 98 -4.90 10.49 -3.01
CA ALA A 98 -3.72 11.30 -3.33
C ALA A 98 -3.81 12.77 -2.85
N ASN A 99 -5.02 13.26 -2.55
CA ASN A 99 -5.26 14.60 -2.01
C ASN A 99 -5.43 14.58 -0.49
N GLY A 100 -5.26 13.43 0.16
CA GLY A 100 -5.45 13.25 1.60
C GLY A 100 -6.93 13.16 2.02
N LYS A 101 -7.88 13.07 1.09
CA LYS A 101 -9.29 12.93 1.40
C LYS A 101 -9.61 11.51 1.83
N VAL A 102 -10.41 11.38 2.88
CA VAL A 102 -10.85 10.11 3.46
C VAL A 102 -12.37 10.00 3.31
N ALA A 103 -12.83 8.90 2.73
CA ALA A 103 -14.27 8.64 2.62
C ALA A 103 -14.89 8.34 4.00
N ALA A 104 -16.13 8.73 4.21
CA ALA A 104 -16.85 8.40 5.45
C ALA A 104 -17.27 6.92 5.51
N ASP A 105 -17.52 6.30 4.36
CA ASP A 105 -17.91 4.90 4.23
C ASP A 105 -16.71 3.96 4.36
N PHE A 106 -16.86 2.88 5.14
CA PHE A 106 -15.79 1.90 5.36
C PHE A 106 -15.41 1.15 4.08
N ARG A 107 -16.39 0.75 3.26
CA ARG A 107 -16.10 0.03 2.00
C ARG A 107 -15.25 0.89 1.06
N ALA A 108 -15.58 2.18 0.94
CA ALA A 108 -14.80 3.11 0.14
C ALA A 108 -13.38 3.29 0.69
N GLN A 109 -13.20 3.36 2.02
CA GLN A 109 -11.86 3.37 2.63
C GLN A 109 -11.11 2.07 2.34
N ALA A 110 -11.74 0.91 2.45
CA ALA A 110 -11.11 -0.37 2.18
C ALA A 110 -10.67 -0.49 0.72
N VAL A 111 -11.50 -0.07 -0.24
CA VAL A 111 -11.13 -0.02 -1.66
C VAL A 111 -9.91 0.89 -1.87
N GLN A 112 -9.93 2.10 -1.27
CA GLN A 112 -8.82 3.05 -1.41
C GLN A 112 -7.51 2.49 -0.84
N VAL A 113 -7.56 1.77 0.30
CA VAL A 113 -6.39 1.08 0.86
C VAL A 113 -5.77 0.13 -0.16
N PHE A 114 -6.58 -0.71 -0.81
CA PHE A 114 -6.07 -1.68 -1.79
C PHE A 114 -5.62 -1.02 -3.09
N GLU A 115 -6.23 0.07 -3.53
CA GLU A 115 -5.72 0.87 -4.65
C GLU A 115 -4.37 1.53 -4.31
N ASN A 116 -4.18 2.04 -3.09
CA ASN A 116 -2.89 2.57 -2.64
C ASN A 116 -1.82 1.46 -2.59
N ILE A 117 -2.17 0.27 -2.10
CA ILE A 117 -1.29 -0.91 -2.12
C ILE A 117 -0.90 -1.28 -3.56
N LYS A 118 -1.85 -1.27 -4.48
CA LYS A 118 -1.60 -1.55 -5.91
C LYS A 118 -0.61 -0.57 -6.52
N ILE A 119 -0.76 0.72 -6.25
CA ILE A 119 0.18 1.77 -6.70
C ILE A 119 1.57 1.53 -6.10
N ALA A 120 1.64 1.27 -4.80
CA ALA A 120 2.90 1.01 -4.10
C ALA A 120 3.62 -0.24 -4.65
N LEU A 121 2.90 -1.34 -4.88
CA LEU A 121 3.43 -2.55 -5.50
C LEU A 121 3.96 -2.27 -6.91
N ALA A 122 3.19 -1.56 -7.73
CA ALA A 122 3.59 -1.22 -9.10
C ALA A 122 4.89 -0.40 -9.14
N SER A 123 5.14 0.47 -8.16
CA SER A 123 6.36 1.29 -8.08
C SER A 123 7.66 0.48 -7.98
N VAL A 124 7.55 -0.77 -7.52
CA VAL A 124 8.68 -1.72 -7.44
C VAL A 124 8.56 -2.87 -8.43
N GLY A 125 7.62 -2.76 -9.38
CA GLY A 125 7.34 -3.78 -10.38
C GLY A 125 6.73 -5.06 -9.80
N ALA A 126 5.97 -4.97 -8.69
CA ALA A 126 5.26 -6.07 -8.06
C ALA A 126 3.75 -5.98 -8.30
N GLY A 127 3.04 -7.08 -8.09
CA GLY A 127 1.60 -7.17 -8.01
C GLY A 127 1.18 -7.91 -6.73
N PHE A 128 -0.11 -8.11 -6.55
CA PHE A 128 -0.67 -8.78 -5.37
C PHE A 128 -0.16 -10.22 -5.21
N GLU A 129 0.19 -10.88 -6.29
CA GLU A 129 0.75 -12.24 -6.33
C GLU A 129 2.14 -12.37 -5.67
N HIS A 130 2.81 -11.23 -5.44
CA HIS A 130 4.12 -11.17 -4.78
C HIS A 130 4.01 -10.96 -3.26
N ILE A 131 2.80 -10.67 -2.75
CA ILE A 131 2.60 -10.44 -1.31
C ILE A 131 2.71 -11.77 -0.56
N VAL A 132 3.60 -11.81 0.45
CA VAL A 132 3.79 -12.99 1.31
C VAL A 132 3.18 -12.79 2.69
N LYS A 133 3.05 -11.56 3.15
CA LYS A 133 2.48 -11.22 4.47
C LYS A 133 1.61 -9.97 4.37
N MET A 134 0.50 -9.99 5.08
CA MET A 134 -0.37 -8.85 5.33
C MET A 134 -0.66 -8.73 6.82
N THR A 135 -0.72 -7.49 7.32
CA THR A 135 -1.31 -7.17 8.62
C THR A 135 -2.35 -6.07 8.44
N ALA A 136 -3.55 -6.29 8.92
CA ALA A 136 -4.64 -5.33 8.83
C ALA A 136 -5.10 -4.89 10.23
N TYR A 137 -5.11 -3.59 10.44
CA TYR A 137 -5.51 -2.93 11.69
C TYR A 137 -6.86 -2.25 11.49
N HIS A 138 -7.84 -2.63 12.30
CA HIS A 138 -9.20 -2.11 12.26
C HIS A 138 -9.54 -1.35 13.53
N THR A 139 -10.23 -0.24 13.43
CA THR A 139 -10.78 0.47 14.60
C THR A 139 -12.13 -0.10 15.07
N ASN A 140 -12.82 -0.86 14.22
CA ASN A 140 -14.06 -1.58 14.54
C ASN A 140 -14.13 -2.86 13.68
N LEU A 141 -13.55 -3.94 14.19
CA LEU A 141 -13.48 -5.20 13.46
C LEU A 141 -14.84 -5.87 13.31
N ASP A 142 -15.66 -5.86 14.36
CA ASP A 142 -16.95 -6.55 14.36
C ASP A 142 -17.89 -6.00 13.26
N ALA A 143 -17.95 -4.68 13.13
CA ALA A 143 -18.76 -4.04 12.09
C ALA A 143 -18.18 -4.20 10.68
N ASN A 144 -16.86 -4.33 10.55
CA ASN A 144 -16.16 -4.13 9.27
C ASN A 144 -15.56 -5.40 8.66
N ALA A 145 -15.43 -6.50 9.42
CA ALA A 145 -14.73 -7.71 8.98
C ALA A 145 -15.31 -8.32 7.70
N ALA A 146 -16.62 -8.37 7.56
CA ALA A 146 -17.29 -8.95 6.38
C ALA A 146 -17.00 -8.10 5.13
N THR A 147 -17.16 -6.77 5.23
CA THR A 147 -16.88 -5.83 4.14
C THR A 147 -15.40 -5.84 3.75
N TYR A 148 -14.49 -5.87 4.74
CA TYR A 148 -13.06 -5.99 4.48
C TYR A 148 -12.72 -7.26 3.72
N ARG A 149 -13.26 -8.41 4.15
CA ARG A 149 -13.02 -9.70 3.48
C ARG A 149 -13.49 -9.67 2.03
N ASP A 150 -14.66 -9.13 1.77
CA ASP A 150 -15.24 -8.99 0.45
C ASP A 150 -14.34 -8.14 -0.48
N VAL A 151 -14.00 -6.93 -0.04
CA VAL A 151 -13.11 -6.03 -0.80
C VAL A 151 -11.74 -6.68 -1.02
N ARG A 152 -11.08 -7.16 0.03
CA ARG A 152 -9.76 -7.79 -0.08
C ARG A 152 -9.77 -8.95 -1.09
N THR A 153 -10.82 -9.78 -1.04
CA THR A 153 -10.92 -10.97 -1.88
C THR A 153 -10.93 -10.64 -3.37
N SER A 154 -11.43 -9.47 -3.77
CA SER A 154 -11.43 -9.05 -5.18
C SER A 154 -10.04 -8.76 -5.74
N TYR A 155 -9.07 -8.42 -4.88
CA TYR A 155 -7.68 -8.15 -5.27
C TYR A 155 -6.80 -9.42 -5.32
N PHE A 156 -7.28 -10.55 -4.80
CA PHE A 156 -6.58 -11.84 -4.80
C PHE A 156 -7.37 -12.90 -5.57
N PRO A 157 -7.25 -12.94 -6.90
CA PRO A 157 -8.03 -13.89 -7.73
C PRO A 157 -7.63 -15.34 -7.48
N ASN A 158 -6.34 -15.62 -7.22
CA ASN A 158 -5.87 -16.96 -6.91
C ASN A 158 -6.06 -17.29 -5.42
N LYS A 159 -7.11 -18.03 -5.09
CA LYS A 159 -7.42 -18.44 -3.71
C LYS A 159 -6.49 -19.52 -3.15
N ALA A 160 -5.73 -20.20 -4.01
CA ALA A 160 -4.72 -21.17 -3.57
C ALA A 160 -3.39 -20.53 -3.16
N ALA A 161 -3.20 -19.24 -3.45
CA ALA A 161 -1.96 -18.50 -3.19
C ALA A 161 -2.24 -17.22 -2.39
N LEU A 162 -2.84 -17.35 -1.22
CA LEU A 162 -3.14 -16.23 -0.34
C LEU A 162 -2.00 -15.98 0.65
N PRO A 163 -1.62 -14.72 0.91
CA PRO A 163 -0.55 -14.39 1.86
C PRO A 163 -0.89 -14.84 3.28
N GLY A 164 0.14 -14.97 4.12
CA GLY A 164 -0.04 -15.03 5.56
C GLY A 164 -0.72 -13.74 6.03
N HIS A 165 -1.82 -13.85 6.79
CA HIS A 165 -2.61 -12.69 7.16
C HIS A 165 -2.84 -12.63 8.67
N THR A 166 -2.63 -11.45 9.26
CA THR A 166 -2.99 -11.13 10.63
C THR A 166 -4.00 -10.01 10.63
N LEU A 167 -5.07 -10.17 11.37
CA LEU A 167 -6.18 -9.23 11.47
C LEU A 167 -6.36 -8.83 12.93
N LEU A 168 -6.31 -7.52 13.21
CA LEU A 168 -6.33 -6.99 14.57
C LEU A 168 -7.34 -5.85 14.70
N GLN A 169 -7.95 -5.75 15.87
CA GLN A 169 -8.63 -4.54 16.30
C GLN A 169 -7.71 -3.71 17.17
N ILE A 170 -7.68 -2.41 16.93
CA ILE A 170 -6.93 -1.42 17.69
C ILE A 170 -7.86 -0.29 18.14
N SER A 171 -7.44 0.49 19.12
CA SER A 171 -8.24 1.58 19.68
C SER A 171 -8.37 2.77 18.70
N ARG A 172 -7.32 3.07 17.94
CA ARG A 172 -7.31 4.15 16.94
C ARG A 172 -6.12 4.02 16.00
N LEU A 173 -6.25 4.64 14.82
CA LEU A 173 -5.17 4.90 13.88
C LEU A 173 -4.64 6.34 14.06
N ALA A 174 -3.60 6.71 13.31
CA ALA A 174 -2.95 8.01 13.40
C ALA A 174 -3.94 9.18 13.18
N ASN A 175 -4.87 9.04 12.24
CA ASN A 175 -5.97 9.98 12.03
C ASN A 175 -7.29 9.33 12.50
N PRO A 176 -8.13 10.03 13.30
CA PRO A 176 -9.40 9.48 13.77
C PRO A 176 -10.41 9.18 12.65
N ALA A 177 -10.23 9.74 11.45
CA ALA A 177 -11.06 9.41 10.28
C ALA A 177 -10.69 8.05 9.66
N TYR A 178 -9.51 7.51 9.93
CA TYR A 178 -9.10 6.21 9.41
C TYR A 178 -9.76 5.07 10.17
N ARG A 179 -10.29 4.11 9.45
CA ARG A 179 -10.94 2.91 10.01
C ARG A 179 -10.19 1.62 9.70
N LEU A 180 -9.27 1.70 8.74
CA LEU A 180 -8.45 0.58 8.26
C LEU A 180 -7.07 1.08 7.89
N GLU A 181 -6.06 0.30 8.29
CA GLU A 181 -4.70 0.40 7.78
C GLU A 181 -4.19 -1.00 7.46
N VAL A 182 -3.48 -1.16 6.35
CA VAL A 182 -2.92 -2.45 5.94
C VAL A 182 -1.46 -2.27 5.56
N GLU A 183 -0.58 -3.03 6.22
CA GLU A 183 0.82 -3.18 5.84
C GLU A 183 1.05 -4.51 5.13
N ILE A 184 2.03 -4.55 4.23
CA ILE A 184 2.38 -5.73 3.47
C ILE A 184 3.89 -5.93 3.37
N ILE A 185 4.28 -7.20 3.18
CA ILE A 185 5.63 -7.59 2.76
C ILE A 185 5.47 -8.34 1.44
N ALA A 186 6.25 -7.94 0.45
CA ALA A 186 6.28 -8.60 -0.86
C ALA A 186 7.69 -9.09 -1.22
N ILE A 187 7.73 -10.08 -2.11
CA ILE A 187 8.97 -10.70 -2.59
C ILE A 187 9.13 -10.43 -4.08
N ARG A 188 10.35 -10.10 -4.47
CA ARG A 188 10.69 -9.88 -5.89
C ARG A 188 11.92 -10.73 -6.27
N PRO A 189 12.07 -11.12 -7.54
CA PRO A 189 13.32 -11.68 -8.04
C PRO A 189 14.53 -10.75 -7.77
N PRO A 190 15.75 -11.26 -7.73
CA PRO A 190 16.95 -10.44 -7.72
C PRO A 190 16.91 -9.41 -8.87
N ARG A 191 17.63 -8.30 -8.71
CA ARG A 191 17.88 -7.42 -9.85
C ARG A 191 18.87 -8.13 -10.79
N ALA A 192 18.59 -8.05 -12.09
CA ALA A 192 19.55 -8.45 -13.10
C ALA A 192 20.76 -7.53 -13.05
#